data_d0d32564c185e35cd67326593889791c
#
_entry.id   d0d32564c185e35cd67326593889791c
#
_cell.length_a   1.000
_cell.length_b   1.000
_cell.length_c   1.000
_cell.angle_alpha   90.00
_cell.angle_beta   90.00
_cell.angle_gamma   90.00
#
_symmetry.space_group_name_H-M   'P 1'
#
loop_
_entity.id
_entity.type
_entity.pdbx_description
1 polymer ?
#
loop_
_entity_poly.entity_id
_entity_poly.type
_entity_poly.pdbx_seq_one_letter_code
_entity_poly.pdbx_strand_id
1 'polypeptide(L)'
;MKLFDYQEKALALTSDKDNSAFYYDMGLGKTFIGSERLRLYGKRVNIVVCQKSKIKDWCEHFKEHYTDYAVFDLTNKKDMQAFMVYPIYKCIGIINYELAYRREELRKLKDFTMMLDESSMIKNETAKRTKFMLSLKPSHTILLSGTPTDGKYEFLYSQLRLLGWKITKTAYYNRYIKTELRSYGGPTFRVVTGYKNVSELKAKLKEYGAVFAKAEEVIKLPEKKFIKEYSTVSSDYKKFMKDRIIKIDDKELTGDSTLSKRLYARMLCSAYSKDKISRLIDLVNSTSDRVIIFYNFNTELEALKKAVSDRPISIVNGQVKDLKAYENNDNSVTLIQYQAGAMGLNLQKAN
;
A
#
# COMPACT_ATOMS: atom_id res chain seq x y z
N MET A 1 26.16 5.88 2.19
CA MET A 1 25.13 5.64 1.14
C MET A 1 24.99 6.92 0.32
N LYS A 2 24.89 6.83 -1.02
CA LYS A 2 24.71 8.00 -1.90
C LYS A 2 23.23 8.09 -2.30
N LEU A 3 22.60 9.21 -2.04
CA LEU A 3 21.23 9.50 -2.48
C LEU A 3 21.23 9.90 -3.97
N PHE A 4 20.08 9.78 -4.61
CA PHE A 4 19.85 10.34 -5.94
C PHE A 4 19.60 11.85 -5.86
N ASP A 5 19.92 12.60 -6.90
CA ASP A 5 19.76 14.06 -6.95
C ASP A 5 18.35 14.55 -6.57
N TYR A 6 17.31 13.85 -6.98
CA TYR A 6 15.92 14.20 -6.62
C TYR A 6 15.62 13.97 -5.14
N GLN A 7 16.30 13.03 -4.49
CA GLN A 7 16.19 12.79 -3.05
C GLN A 7 16.93 13.87 -2.26
N GLU A 8 18.13 14.25 -2.68
CA GLU A 8 18.90 15.36 -2.09
C GLU A 8 18.12 16.69 -2.19
N LYS A 9 17.56 16.98 -3.37
CA LYS A 9 16.69 18.15 -3.56
C LYS A 9 15.49 18.15 -2.61
N ALA A 10 14.86 16.99 -2.40
CA ALA A 10 13.72 16.90 -1.50
C ALA A 10 14.10 17.08 -0.02
N LEU A 11 15.26 16.58 0.40
CA LEU A 11 15.79 16.84 1.73
C LEU A 11 16.08 18.33 1.93
N ALA A 12 16.66 18.98 0.92
CA ALA A 12 16.92 20.44 0.95
C ALA A 12 15.62 21.25 1.04
N LEU A 13 14.58 20.90 0.25
CA LEU A 13 13.26 21.55 0.28
C LEU A 13 12.51 21.39 1.62
N THR A 14 12.90 20.42 2.42
CA THR A 14 12.27 20.16 3.72
C THR A 14 13.20 20.45 4.90
N SER A 15 14.38 21.04 4.66
CA SER A 15 15.40 21.24 5.69
C SER A 15 14.94 22.11 6.86
N ASP A 16 14.10 23.11 6.59
CA ASP A 16 13.51 24.05 7.54
C ASP A 16 12.17 23.59 8.13
N LYS A 17 11.69 22.38 7.78
CA LYS A 17 10.37 21.88 8.19
C LYS A 17 10.46 20.95 9.40
N ASP A 18 9.61 21.17 10.38
CA ASP A 18 9.47 20.28 11.54
C ASP A 18 8.91 18.90 11.13
N ASN A 19 8.09 18.85 10.09
CA ASN A 19 7.49 17.64 9.59
C ASN A 19 7.71 17.52 8.06
N SER A 20 7.74 16.30 7.54
CA SER A 20 7.96 16.05 6.12
C SER A 20 7.07 14.94 5.59
N ALA A 21 6.67 15.04 4.33
CA ALA A 21 6.02 13.96 3.62
C ALA A 21 6.69 13.74 2.26
N PHE A 22 7.07 12.50 1.99
CA PHE A 22 7.63 12.10 0.70
C PHE A 22 6.59 11.22 -0.03
N TYR A 23 5.83 11.88 -0.88
CA TYR A 23 4.78 11.26 -1.69
C TYR A 23 5.36 10.87 -3.05
N TYR A 24 6.09 9.76 -3.04
CA TYR A 24 6.88 9.27 -4.16
C TYR A 24 6.26 8.01 -4.74
N ASP A 25 6.27 7.88 -6.05
CA ASP A 25 5.87 6.66 -6.73
C ASP A 25 6.67 5.45 -6.22
N MET A 26 6.17 4.25 -6.49
CA MET A 26 6.88 3.02 -6.14
C MET A 26 8.25 2.97 -6.84
N GLY A 27 9.26 2.40 -6.17
CA GLY A 27 10.62 2.29 -6.73
C GLY A 27 11.50 3.52 -6.56
N LEU A 28 10.98 4.68 -6.11
CA LEU A 28 11.75 5.91 -5.94
C LEU A 28 12.52 6.03 -4.61
N GLY A 29 12.75 4.91 -3.92
CA GLY A 29 13.61 4.87 -2.73
C GLY A 29 13.05 5.62 -1.51
N LYS A 30 11.74 5.57 -1.28
CA LYS A 30 11.09 6.16 -0.09
C LYS A 30 11.74 5.75 1.22
N THR A 31 12.17 4.50 1.33
CA THR A 31 12.85 3.96 2.50
C THR A 31 14.13 4.77 2.81
N PHE A 32 14.95 5.01 1.81
CA PHE A 32 16.21 5.72 1.97
C PHE A 32 16.03 7.20 2.31
N ILE A 33 15.15 7.91 1.58
CA ILE A 33 14.91 9.33 1.88
C ILE A 33 14.24 9.53 3.23
N GLY A 34 13.32 8.65 3.64
CA GLY A 34 12.69 8.68 4.95
C GLY A 34 13.69 8.46 6.08
N SER A 35 14.57 7.47 5.94
CA SER A 35 15.61 7.16 6.93
C SER A 35 16.62 8.29 7.04
N GLU A 36 17.04 8.88 5.92
CA GLU A 36 17.96 10.00 5.92
C GLU A 36 17.31 11.24 6.56
N ARG A 37 16.05 11.52 6.29
CA ARG A 37 15.32 12.59 6.97
C ARG A 37 15.19 12.35 8.47
N LEU A 38 14.94 11.10 8.90
CA LEU A 38 14.92 10.72 10.31
C LEU A 38 16.28 10.98 10.97
N ARG A 39 17.36 10.59 10.31
CA ARG A 39 18.75 10.87 10.78
C ARG A 39 19.01 12.37 10.92
N LEU A 40 18.57 13.17 9.95
CA LEU A 40 18.76 14.63 9.96
C LEU A 40 17.95 15.33 11.06
N TYR A 41 16.80 14.82 11.47
CA TYR A 41 16.08 15.33 12.65
C TYR A 41 16.83 15.08 13.97
N GLY A 42 17.74 14.11 14.02
CA GLY A 42 18.70 13.93 15.09
C GLY A 42 18.15 13.49 16.44
N LYS A 43 16.88 13.03 16.50
CA LYS A 43 16.31 12.56 17.76
C LYS A 43 16.92 11.24 18.20
N ARG A 44 17.07 11.07 19.52
CA ARG A 44 17.58 9.82 20.10
C ARG A 44 16.58 8.68 19.95
N VAL A 45 15.31 8.96 20.16
CA VAL A 45 14.23 7.98 20.09
C VAL A 45 13.47 8.18 18.78
N ASN A 46 13.28 7.11 18.06
CA ASN A 46 12.59 7.12 16.77
C ASN A 46 11.64 5.92 16.68
N ILE A 47 10.48 6.08 16.08
CA ILE A 47 9.59 4.97 15.76
C ILE A 47 9.25 4.96 14.28
N VAL A 48 9.26 3.77 13.70
CA VAL A 48 8.80 3.49 12.34
C VAL A 48 7.54 2.64 12.43
N VAL A 49 6.45 3.15 11.91
CA VAL A 49 5.18 2.41 11.83
C VAL A 49 4.98 2.00 10.40
N CYS A 50 4.91 0.70 10.15
CA CYS A 50 4.83 0.13 8.80
C CYS A 50 3.78 -0.98 8.71
N GLN A 51 3.67 -1.62 7.57
CA GLN A 51 2.89 -2.85 7.43
C GLN A 51 3.60 -4.04 8.11
N LYS A 52 2.83 -5.01 8.61
CA LYS A 52 3.39 -6.20 9.28
C LYS A 52 4.41 -6.94 8.42
N SER A 53 4.17 -7.04 7.12
CA SER A 53 5.08 -7.68 6.16
C SER A 53 6.41 -6.95 5.96
N LYS A 54 6.52 -5.68 6.40
CA LYS A 54 7.68 -4.81 6.21
C LYS A 54 8.55 -4.64 7.45
N ILE A 55 8.16 -5.20 8.59
CA ILE A 55 8.92 -5.05 9.85
C ILE A 55 10.35 -5.56 9.68
N LYS A 56 10.49 -6.78 9.13
CA LYS A 56 11.81 -7.38 8.92
C LYS A 56 12.67 -6.53 7.97
N ASP A 57 12.11 -6.11 6.84
CA ASP A 57 12.81 -5.29 5.85
C ASP A 57 13.34 -3.97 6.47
N TRP A 58 12.51 -3.31 7.29
CA TRP A 58 12.91 -2.09 8.00
C TRP A 58 13.98 -2.35 9.07
N CYS A 59 13.87 -3.46 9.83
CA CYS A 59 14.91 -3.83 10.80
C CYS A 59 16.26 -4.08 10.12
N GLU A 60 16.28 -4.83 9.03
CA GLU A 60 17.47 -5.12 8.24
C GLU A 60 18.05 -3.85 7.65
N HIS A 61 17.21 -2.99 7.03
CA HIS A 61 17.62 -1.72 6.44
C HIS A 61 18.38 -0.83 7.45
N PHE A 62 17.84 -0.64 8.66
CA PHE A 62 18.51 0.19 9.66
C PHE A 62 19.78 -0.46 10.22
N LYS A 63 19.80 -1.77 10.44
CA LYS A 63 21.00 -2.49 10.88
C LYS A 63 22.13 -2.43 9.86
N GLU A 64 21.81 -2.45 8.57
CA GLU A 64 22.78 -2.43 7.49
C GLU A 64 23.32 -1.02 7.21
N HIS A 65 22.44 -0.02 7.18
CA HIS A 65 22.79 1.31 6.67
C HIS A 65 22.94 2.39 7.76
N TYR A 66 22.46 2.15 8.98
CA TYR A 66 22.47 3.12 10.09
C TYR A 66 22.94 2.45 11.38
N THR A 67 24.16 1.99 11.39
CA THR A 67 24.78 1.17 12.45
C THR A 67 24.96 1.89 13.79
N ASP A 68 24.78 3.21 13.82
CA ASP A 68 24.80 4.03 15.03
C ASP A 68 23.45 4.02 15.78
N TYR A 69 22.46 3.30 15.28
CA TYR A 69 21.15 3.13 15.92
C TYR A 69 20.96 1.71 16.45
N ALA A 70 20.51 1.60 17.70
CA ALA A 70 19.98 0.33 18.22
C ALA A 70 18.58 0.08 17.65
N VAL A 71 18.36 -1.08 17.01
CA VAL A 71 17.12 -1.41 16.29
C VAL A 71 16.30 -2.44 17.07
N PHE A 72 15.04 -2.11 17.33
CA PHE A 72 14.11 -2.92 18.12
C PHE A 72 12.87 -3.30 17.31
N ASP A 73 12.52 -4.58 17.28
CA ASP A 73 11.23 -5.05 16.78
C ASP A 73 10.17 -4.98 17.91
N LEU A 74 9.39 -3.90 17.92
CA LEU A 74 8.39 -3.64 18.95
C LEU A 74 7.17 -4.59 18.91
N THR A 75 7.12 -5.53 17.98
CA THR A 75 6.14 -6.61 18.01
C THR A 75 6.48 -7.61 19.12
N ASN A 76 7.75 -7.73 19.46
CA ASN A 76 8.27 -8.52 20.56
C ASN A 76 8.11 -7.74 21.88
N LYS A 77 7.57 -8.38 22.91
CA LYS A 77 7.41 -7.75 24.23
C LYS A 77 8.73 -7.38 24.90
N LYS A 78 9.77 -8.24 24.76
CA LYS A 78 11.09 -8.00 25.35
C LYS A 78 11.75 -6.77 24.71
N ASP A 79 11.70 -6.68 23.37
CA ASP A 79 12.26 -5.55 22.63
C ASP A 79 11.49 -4.26 22.95
N MET A 80 10.17 -4.34 23.08
CA MET A 80 9.35 -3.21 23.52
C MET A 80 9.77 -2.69 24.90
N GLN A 81 9.97 -3.58 25.87
CA GLN A 81 10.43 -3.20 27.20
C GLN A 81 11.83 -2.57 27.15
N ALA A 82 12.76 -3.21 26.41
CA ALA A 82 14.11 -2.70 26.23
C ALA A 82 14.09 -1.30 25.58
N PHE A 83 13.32 -1.12 24.51
CA PHE A 83 13.18 0.17 23.82
C PHE A 83 12.67 1.29 24.74
N MET A 84 11.73 1.00 25.63
CA MET A 84 11.17 2.00 26.55
C MET A 84 12.14 2.46 27.63
N VAL A 85 13.19 1.69 27.94
CA VAL A 85 14.20 2.02 28.96
C VAL A 85 15.57 2.38 28.37
N TYR A 86 15.72 2.39 27.04
CA TYR A 86 16.98 2.53 26.29
C TYR A 86 17.34 3.97 25.82
N PRO A 87 16.89 5.08 26.41
CA PRO A 87 17.03 6.43 25.85
C PRO A 87 18.44 7.01 25.89
N ILE A 88 19.46 6.27 26.34
CA ILE A 88 20.86 6.76 26.45
C ILE A 88 21.52 6.88 25.06
N TYR A 89 21.19 5.99 24.14
CA TYR A 89 21.73 5.92 22.78
C TYR A 89 20.64 6.18 21.74
N LYS A 90 21.04 6.42 20.48
CA LYS A 90 20.10 6.52 19.37
C LYS A 90 19.41 5.16 19.15
N CYS A 91 18.11 5.14 19.12
CA CYS A 91 17.33 3.92 18.92
C CYS A 91 16.17 4.11 17.96
N ILE A 92 15.80 3.02 17.32
CA ILE A 92 14.66 2.95 16.39
C ILE A 92 13.82 1.76 16.77
N GLY A 93 12.55 2.01 17.10
CA GLY A 93 11.54 0.98 17.31
C GLY A 93 10.68 0.82 16.07
N ILE A 94 10.52 -0.42 15.59
CA ILE A 94 9.73 -0.74 14.40
C ILE A 94 8.50 -1.52 14.79
N ILE A 95 7.31 -1.07 14.34
CA ILE A 95 6.03 -1.66 14.73
C ILE A 95 5.02 -1.58 13.58
N ASN A 96 4.06 -2.51 13.54
CA ASN A 96 2.96 -2.40 12.59
C ASN A 96 1.77 -1.62 13.13
N TYR A 97 0.99 -1.03 12.21
CA TYR A 97 -0.17 -0.18 12.53
C TYR A 97 -1.19 -0.85 13.45
N GLU A 98 -1.46 -2.15 13.24
CA GLU A 98 -2.48 -2.90 13.99
C GLU A 98 -2.05 -3.21 15.42
N LEU A 99 -0.75 -3.27 15.68
CA LEU A 99 -0.22 -3.50 17.02
C LEU A 99 0.08 -2.18 17.74
N ALA A 100 0.51 -1.16 17.03
CA ALA A 100 0.91 0.12 17.61
C ALA A 100 -0.16 0.72 18.53
N TYR A 101 -1.43 0.75 18.10
CA TYR A 101 -2.50 1.29 18.94
C TYR A 101 -2.89 0.41 20.14
N ARG A 102 -2.36 -0.80 20.24
CA ARG A 102 -2.49 -1.69 21.39
C ARG A 102 -1.32 -1.58 22.38
N ARG A 103 -0.31 -0.79 22.04
CA ARG A 103 0.87 -0.51 22.84
C ARG A 103 0.75 0.88 23.46
N GLU A 104 -0.05 0.97 24.53
CA GLU A 104 -0.28 2.25 25.24
C GLU A 104 1.01 2.87 25.76
N GLU A 105 2.07 2.09 25.97
CA GLU A 105 3.40 2.54 26.37
C GLU A 105 3.97 3.58 25.41
N LEU A 106 3.66 3.49 24.11
CA LEU A 106 4.12 4.45 23.08
C LEU A 106 3.64 5.89 23.37
N ARG A 107 2.55 6.07 24.11
CA ARG A 107 2.08 7.40 24.53
C ARG A 107 3.01 8.09 25.54
N LYS A 108 3.89 7.32 26.20
CA LYS A 108 4.86 7.85 27.16
C LYS A 108 6.09 8.42 26.49
N LEU A 109 6.29 8.15 25.19
CA LEU A 109 7.41 8.69 24.43
C LEU A 109 7.33 10.20 24.36
N LYS A 110 8.47 10.84 24.56
CA LYS A 110 8.67 12.29 24.46
C LYS A 110 9.89 12.57 23.60
N ASP A 111 9.87 13.70 22.92
CA ASP A 111 10.99 14.16 22.08
C ASP A 111 11.52 13.09 21.10
N PHE A 112 10.63 12.56 20.29
CA PHE A 112 10.91 11.49 19.35
C PHE A 112 10.47 11.83 17.92
N THR A 113 11.05 11.15 16.94
CA THR A 113 10.59 11.19 15.55
C THR A 113 9.66 10.01 15.27
N MET A 114 8.54 10.29 14.61
CA MET A 114 7.61 9.27 14.13
C MET A 114 7.64 9.22 12.60
N MET A 115 7.99 8.08 12.02
CA MET A 115 7.91 7.83 10.59
C MET A 115 6.78 6.84 10.29
N LEU A 116 5.87 7.20 9.39
CA LEU A 116 4.78 6.36 8.93
C LEU A 116 5.05 5.89 7.50
N ASP A 117 5.44 4.64 7.35
CA ASP A 117 5.55 3.99 6.04
C ASP A 117 4.16 3.57 5.57
N GLU A 118 3.85 3.86 4.32
CA GLU A 118 2.51 3.76 3.73
C GLU A 118 1.47 4.55 4.54
N SER A 119 1.70 5.87 4.68
CA SER A 119 0.86 6.78 5.48
C SER A 119 -0.61 6.83 5.03
N SER A 120 -0.94 6.34 3.84
CA SER A 120 -2.32 6.09 3.39
C SER A 120 -3.10 5.16 4.32
N MET A 121 -2.42 4.35 5.14
CA MET A 121 -3.04 3.48 6.16
C MET A 121 -3.83 4.25 7.23
N ILE A 122 -3.56 5.54 7.43
CA ILE A 122 -4.30 6.42 8.37
C ILE A 122 -5.36 7.28 7.69
N LYS A 123 -5.79 6.96 6.47
CA LYS A 123 -6.80 7.71 5.70
C LYS A 123 -8.16 7.83 6.39
N ASN A 124 -8.55 6.83 7.16
CA ASN A 124 -9.81 6.85 7.93
C ASN A 124 -9.55 7.41 9.34
N GLU A 125 -9.96 8.65 9.58
CA GLU A 125 -9.76 9.34 10.87
C GLU A 125 -10.55 8.72 12.04
N THR A 126 -11.62 7.97 11.78
CA THR A 126 -12.41 7.29 12.83
C THR A 126 -11.79 5.98 13.27
N ALA A 127 -10.89 5.40 12.49
CA ALA A 127 -10.22 4.14 12.79
C ALA A 127 -9.33 4.27 14.05
N LYS A 128 -9.33 3.24 14.89
CA LYS A 128 -8.54 3.19 16.15
C LYS A 128 -7.06 3.53 15.90
N ARG A 129 -6.47 2.93 14.86
CA ARG A 129 -5.07 3.19 14.49
C ARG A 129 -4.81 4.66 14.16
N THR A 130 -5.70 5.32 13.40
CA THR A 130 -5.54 6.73 13.04
C THR A 130 -5.66 7.64 14.26
N LYS A 131 -6.69 7.41 15.10
CA LYS A 131 -6.87 8.16 16.35
C LYS A 131 -5.65 8.02 17.26
N PHE A 132 -5.06 6.84 17.33
CA PHE A 132 -3.86 6.59 18.11
C PHE A 132 -2.67 7.37 17.55
N MET A 133 -2.37 7.28 16.24
CA MET A 133 -1.26 8.03 15.62
C MET A 133 -1.41 9.54 15.83
N LEU A 134 -2.63 10.08 15.67
CA LEU A 134 -2.92 11.50 15.90
C LEU A 134 -2.83 11.91 17.37
N SER A 135 -2.91 10.97 18.32
CA SER A 135 -2.78 11.25 19.76
C SER A 135 -1.34 11.22 20.27
N LEU A 136 -0.43 10.60 19.51
CA LEU A 136 1.00 10.68 19.78
C LEU A 136 1.48 12.11 19.51
N LYS A 137 2.47 12.55 20.26
CA LYS A 137 3.01 13.91 20.15
C LYS A 137 4.50 13.84 19.79
N PRO A 138 4.85 13.39 18.59
CA PRO A 138 6.23 13.38 18.14
C PRO A 138 6.73 14.82 17.98
N SER A 139 8.03 15.04 18.15
CA SER A 139 8.70 16.30 17.81
C SER A 139 8.74 16.48 16.29
N HIS A 140 8.93 15.37 15.56
CA HIS A 140 8.96 15.36 14.10
C HIS A 140 8.16 14.19 13.55
N THR A 141 7.47 14.44 12.43
CA THR A 141 6.73 13.40 11.68
C THR A 141 7.26 13.29 10.27
N ILE A 142 7.44 12.06 9.82
CA ILE A 142 7.79 11.72 8.43
C ILE A 142 6.68 10.83 7.86
N LEU A 143 6.09 11.22 6.73
CA LEU A 143 5.07 10.46 6.04
C LEU A 143 5.62 9.95 4.72
N LEU A 144 5.52 8.64 4.48
CA LEU A 144 5.92 8.00 3.23
C LEU A 144 4.69 7.36 2.60
N SER A 145 4.44 7.62 1.31
CA SER A 145 3.39 6.92 0.56
C SER A 145 3.58 7.10 -0.95
N GLY A 146 3.20 6.09 -1.73
CA GLY A 146 3.07 6.21 -3.18
C GLY A 146 1.70 6.76 -3.59
N THR A 147 0.69 6.53 -2.75
CA THR A 147 -0.72 6.87 -3.03
C THR A 147 -1.37 7.57 -1.83
N PRO A 148 -0.94 8.79 -1.47
CA PRO A 148 -1.39 9.45 -0.24
C PRO A 148 -2.89 9.71 -0.22
N THR A 149 -3.50 9.92 -1.38
CA THR A 149 -4.94 10.20 -1.51
C THR A 149 -5.78 8.98 -1.87
N ASP A 150 -5.15 7.95 -2.43
CA ASP A 150 -5.88 6.82 -3.02
C ASP A 150 -7.02 7.31 -3.97
N GLY A 151 -6.73 8.38 -4.73
CA GLY A 151 -7.68 9.07 -5.60
C GLY A 151 -8.73 9.95 -4.89
N LYS A 152 -8.68 10.06 -3.54
CA LYS A 152 -9.69 10.76 -2.74
C LYS A 152 -9.04 11.76 -1.79
N TYR A 153 -9.23 13.05 -2.04
CA TYR A 153 -8.59 14.10 -1.23
C TYR A 153 -9.10 14.16 0.22
N GLU A 154 -10.29 13.66 0.53
CA GLU A 154 -10.76 13.54 1.90
C GLU A 154 -9.86 12.66 2.77
N PHE A 155 -9.07 11.78 2.17
CA PHE A 155 -8.14 10.89 2.87
C PHE A 155 -6.85 11.57 3.34
N LEU A 156 -6.59 12.79 2.89
CA LEU A 156 -5.43 13.58 3.32
C LEU A 156 -5.60 14.21 4.69
N TYR A 157 -6.80 14.38 5.19
CA TYR A 157 -7.07 15.18 6.39
C TYR A 157 -6.22 14.73 7.61
N SER A 158 -6.14 13.43 7.87
CA SER A 158 -5.32 12.91 8.98
C SER A 158 -3.82 13.17 8.77
N GLN A 159 -3.34 13.06 7.54
CA GLN A 159 -1.94 13.29 7.19
C GLN A 159 -1.58 14.77 7.33
N LEU A 160 -2.47 15.68 6.90
CA LEU A 160 -2.28 17.14 7.07
C LEU A 160 -2.15 17.54 8.54
N ARG A 161 -2.94 16.93 9.41
CA ARG A 161 -2.83 17.16 10.85
C ARG A 161 -1.49 16.72 11.42
N LEU A 162 -0.96 15.60 10.98
CA LEU A 162 0.38 15.12 11.37
C LEU A 162 1.51 15.99 10.81
N LEU A 163 1.29 16.62 9.65
CA LEU A 163 2.22 17.61 9.11
C LEU A 163 2.15 18.97 9.85
N GLY A 164 1.23 19.12 10.79
CA GLY A 164 1.12 20.32 11.61
C GLY A 164 0.09 21.36 11.13
N TRP A 165 -0.66 21.08 10.06
CA TRP A 165 -1.71 21.99 9.60
C TRP A 165 -2.92 21.95 10.53
N LYS A 166 -3.10 23.03 11.28
CA LYS A 166 -4.20 23.20 12.26
C LYS A 166 -5.49 23.63 11.57
N ILE A 167 -6.03 22.80 10.69
CA ILE A 167 -7.33 23.01 10.04
C ILE A 167 -8.39 22.12 10.68
N THR A 168 -9.59 22.65 10.93
CA THR A 168 -10.71 21.83 11.38
C THR A 168 -11.25 20.99 10.22
N LYS A 169 -11.85 19.84 10.52
CA LYS A 169 -12.45 18.98 9.50
C LYS A 169 -13.50 19.72 8.68
N THR A 170 -14.37 20.46 9.34
CA THR A 170 -15.43 21.25 8.70
C THR A 170 -14.84 22.27 7.73
N ALA A 171 -13.81 23.02 8.14
CA ALA A 171 -13.14 23.97 7.27
C ALA A 171 -12.48 23.30 6.08
N TYR A 172 -11.80 22.15 6.31
CA TYR A 172 -11.19 21.35 5.25
C TYR A 172 -12.21 20.90 4.21
N TYR A 173 -13.32 20.29 4.67
CA TYR A 173 -14.39 19.82 3.79
C TYR A 173 -15.05 20.96 3.02
N ASN A 174 -15.41 22.05 3.72
CA ASN A 174 -16.03 23.20 3.08
C ASN A 174 -15.13 23.84 2.00
N ARG A 175 -13.82 23.79 2.16
CA ARG A 175 -12.89 24.42 1.22
C ARG A 175 -12.48 23.52 0.07
N TYR A 176 -12.35 22.19 0.28
CA TYR A 176 -11.73 21.29 -0.71
C TYR A 176 -12.64 20.18 -1.23
N ILE A 177 -13.71 19.82 -0.52
CA ILE A 177 -14.53 18.66 -0.84
C ILE A 177 -15.93 19.12 -1.29
N LYS A 178 -16.38 18.66 -2.46
CA LYS A 178 -17.76 18.84 -2.91
C LYS A 178 -18.61 17.68 -2.37
N THR A 179 -19.73 17.99 -1.73
CA THR A 179 -20.61 16.97 -1.16
C THR A 179 -22.07 17.26 -1.45
N GLU A 180 -22.86 16.22 -1.64
CA GLU A 180 -24.32 16.27 -1.77
C GLU A 180 -24.99 15.44 -0.68
N LEU A 181 -26.16 15.88 -0.26
CA LEU A 181 -27.03 15.07 0.61
C LEU A 181 -27.84 14.12 -0.25
N ARG A 182 -27.83 12.84 0.09
CA ARG A 182 -28.64 11.80 -0.58
C ARG A 182 -29.45 11.02 0.44
N SER A 183 -30.66 10.63 0.03
CA SER A 183 -31.51 9.74 0.79
C SER A 183 -32.06 8.66 -0.17
N TYR A 184 -32.12 7.42 0.29
CA TYR A 184 -32.69 6.30 -0.44
C TYR A 184 -33.79 5.63 0.40
N GLY A 185 -34.83 6.42 0.75
CA GLY A 185 -35.93 5.93 1.57
C GLY A 185 -35.61 5.73 3.06
N GLY A 186 -34.51 6.36 3.55
CA GLY A 186 -33.99 6.27 4.92
C GLY A 186 -33.25 7.56 5.35
N PRO A 187 -32.38 7.48 6.36
CA PRO A 187 -31.63 8.63 6.83
C PRO A 187 -30.82 9.30 5.72
N THR A 188 -30.76 10.62 5.72
CA THR A 188 -29.95 11.41 4.79
C THR A 188 -28.49 11.28 5.13
N PHE A 189 -27.64 11.03 4.15
CA PHE A 189 -26.19 10.96 4.31
C PHE A 189 -25.46 11.81 3.27
N ARG A 190 -24.26 12.24 3.60
CA ARG A 190 -23.44 13.08 2.75
C ARG A 190 -22.54 12.22 1.87
N VAL A 191 -22.60 12.46 0.56
CA VAL A 191 -21.77 11.78 -0.45
C VAL A 191 -20.79 12.77 -1.05
N VAL A 192 -19.52 12.38 -1.19
CA VAL A 192 -18.52 13.17 -1.92
C VAL A 192 -18.78 13.03 -3.41
N THR A 193 -18.97 14.16 -4.09
CA THR A 193 -19.25 14.23 -5.54
C THR A 193 -18.11 14.84 -6.33
N GLY A 194 -17.08 15.38 -5.66
CA GLY A 194 -15.92 15.95 -6.33
C GLY A 194 -15.04 16.77 -5.40
N TYR A 195 -14.16 17.53 -5.99
CA TYR A 195 -13.16 18.33 -5.28
C TYR A 195 -13.10 19.75 -5.84
N LYS A 196 -12.63 20.68 -5.03
CA LYS A 196 -12.43 22.08 -5.39
C LYS A 196 -11.12 22.60 -4.79
N ASN A 197 -10.59 23.69 -5.33
CA ASN A 197 -9.37 24.33 -4.86
C ASN A 197 -8.16 23.37 -4.76
N VAL A 198 -8.07 22.38 -5.65
CA VAL A 198 -7.05 21.32 -5.58
C VAL A 198 -5.62 21.89 -5.71
N SER A 199 -5.43 22.91 -6.55
CA SER A 199 -4.12 23.57 -6.71
C SER A 199 -3.66 24.24 -5.41
N GLU A 200 -4.58 24.91 -4.72
CA GLU A 200 -4.31 25.49 -3.41
C GLU A 200 -4.00 24.42 -2.37
N LEU A 201 -4.75 23.30 -2.35
CA LEU A 201 -4.47 22.18 -1.44
C LEU A 201 -3.07 21.60 -1.67
N LYS A 202 -2.66 21.45 -2.94
CA LYS A 202 -1.30 20.99 -3.27
C LYS A 202 -0.23 21.99 -2.84
N ALA A 203 -0.48 23.28 -2.99
CA ALA A 203 0.45 24.33 -2.54
C ALA A 203 0.58 24.30 -1.00
N LYS A 204 -0.54 24.16 -0.29
CA LYS A 204 -0.54 24.00 1.17
C LYS A 204 0.21 22.75 1.64
N LEU A 205 0.03 21.61 0.96
CA LEU A 205 0.82 20.41 1.27
C LEU A 205 2.32 20.68 1.18
N LYS A 206 2.79 21.37 0.13
CA LYS A 206 4.20 21.73 -0.02
C LYS A 206 4.67 22.69 1.09
N GLU A 207 3.86 23.67 1.46
CA GLU A 207 4.14 24.58 2.56
C GLU A 207 4.36 23.85 3.88
N TYR A 208 3.60 22.77 4.12
CA TYR A 208 3.72 21.90 5.30
C TYR A 208 4.69 20.72 5.12
N GLY A 209 5.62 20.82 4.18
CA GLY A 209 6.74 19.87 4.03
C GLY A 209 6.44 18.64 3.18
N ALA A 210 5.39 18.64 2.34
CA ALA A 210 5.16 17.55 1.40
C ALA A 210 5.93 17.76 0.10
N VAL A 211 6.66 16.74 -0.33
CA VAL A 211 7.34 16.68 -1.62
C VAL A 211 6.76 15.53 -2.44
N PHE A 212 6.52 15.79 -3.71
CA PHE A 212 5.94 14.84 -4.66
C PHE A 212 6.99 14.49 -5.72
N ALA A 213 7.12 13.21 -6.06
CA ALA A 213 7.92 12.76 -7.19
C ALA A 213 7.20 11.62 -7.93
N LYS A 214 7.07 11.77 -9.23
CA LYS A 214 6.60 10.71 -10.12
C LYS A 214 7.78 10.01 -10.77
N ALA A 215 7.66 8.72 -10.98
CA ALA A 215 8.71 7.94 -11.59
C ALA A 215 9.07 8.47 -12.99
N GLU A 216 8.09 8.87 -13.76
CA GLU A 216 8.24 9.43 -15.12
C GLU A 216 9.03 10.76 -15.15
N GLU A 217 9.02 11.52 -14.03
CA GLU A 217 9.69 12.84 -13.94
C GLU A 217 11.16 12.72 -13.50
N VAL A 218 11.53 11.63 -12.81
CA VAL A 218 12.84 11.51 -12.14
C VAL A 218 13.70 10.35 -12.63
N ILE A 219 13.11 9.36 -13.30
CA ILE A 219 13.82 8.19 -13.85
C ILE A 219 13.36 7.95 -15.29
N LYS A 220 14.31 7.69 -16.19
CA LYS A 220 13.98 7.20 -17.54
C LYS A 220 13.56 5.73 -17.41
N LEU A 221 12.27 5.50 -17.36
CA LEU A 221 11.69 4.15 -17.43
C LEU A 221 11.47 3.74 -18.88
N PRO A 222 11.60 2.45 -19.20
CA PRO A 222 11.17 1.95 -20.50
C PRO A 222 9.66 2.23 -20.70
N GLU A 223 9.27 2.37 -21.95
CA GLU A 223 7.87 2.61 -22.29
C GLU A 223 6.99 1.43 -21.85
N LYS A 224 5.92 1.75 -21.12
CA LYS A 224 4.94 0.74 -20.70
C LYS A 224 4.04 0.39 -21.88
N LYS A 225 4.06 -0.86 -22.30
CA LYS A 225 3.15 -1.38 -23.32
C LYS A 225 1.91 -1.98 -22.66
N PHE A 226 0.74 -1.47 -23.02
CA PHE A 226 -0.55 -2.01 -22.58
C PHE A 226 -1.18 -2.80 -23.71
N ILE A 227 -1.24 -4.13 -23.58
CA ILE A 227 -1.86 -5.01 -24.56
C ILE A 227 -3.21 -5.46 -24.00
N LYS A 228 -4.28 -5.27 -24.77
CA LYS A 228 -5.62 -5.73 -24.40
C LYS A 228 -5.94 -7.01 -25.16
N GLU A 229 -6.10 -8.09 -24.41
CA GLU A 229 -6.58 -9.35 -24.95
C GLU A 229 -8.07 -9.52 -24.64
N TYR A 230 -8.82 -9.95 -25.64
CA TYR A 230 -10.26 -10.18 -25.53
C TYR A 230 -10.54 -11.69 -25.61
N SER A 231 -11.31 -12.19 -24.66
CA SER A 231 -11.79 -13.57 -24.66
C SER A 231 -13.28 -13.64 -25.01
N THR A 232 -13.69 -14.74 -25.61
CA THR A 232 -15.09 -15.00 -25.92
C THR A 232 -15.89 -15.28 -24.63
N VAL A 233 -17.13 -14.81 -24.63
CA VAL A 233 -18.04 -15.06 -23.51
C VAL A 233 -18.54 -16.50 -23.57
N SER A 234 -18.35 -17.28 -22.50
CA SER A 234 -18.75 -18.67 -22.43
C SER A 234 -20.29 -18.85 -22.44
N SER A 235 -20.74 -20.03 -22.90
CA SER A 235 -22.16 -20.44 -22.81
C SER A 235 -22.67 -20.41 -21.37
N ASP A 236 -21.83 -20.82 -20.41
CA ASP A 236 -22.15 -20.87 -18.98
C ASP A 236 -22.41 -19.49 -18.41
N TYR A 237 -21.58 -18.49 -18.80
CA TYR A 237 -21.83 -17.10 -18.41
C TYR A 237 -23.18 -16.61 -18.98
N LYS A 238 -23.47 -16.86 -20.26
CA LYS A 238 -24.73 -16.44 -20.88
C LYS A 238 -25.92 -17.09 -20.19
N LYS A 239 -25.86 -18.39 -19.89
CA LYS A 239 -26.89 -19.15 -19.16
C LYS A 239 -27.08 -18.55 -17.76
N PHE A 240 -26.00 -18.35 -16.99
CA PHE A 240 -26.08 -17.75 -15.65
C PHE A 240 -26.67 -16.35 -15.65
N MET A 241 -26.31 -15.51 -16.62
CA MET A 241 -26.87 -14.15 -16.72
C MET A 241 -28.35 -14.14 -16.98
N LYS A 242 -28.89 -15.15 -17.68
CA LYS A 242 -30.32 -15.34 -17.95
C LYS A 242 -31.04 -15.98 -16.76
N ASP A 243 -30.55 -17.15 -16.32
CA ASP A 243 -31.27 -18.03 -15.39
C ASP A 243 -30.92 -17.77 -13.92
N ARG A 244 -29.83 -17.05 -13.66
CA ARG A 244 -29.25 -16.73 -12.34
C ARG A 244 -28.79 -17.96 -11.54
N ILE A 245 -28.86 -19.13 -12.10
CA ILE A 245 -28.43 -20.41 -11.51
C ILE A 245 -27.62 -21.17 -12.55
N ILE A 246 -26.51 -21.76 -12.12
CA ILE A 246 -25.72 -22.68 -12.94
C ILE A 246 -24.98 -23.68 -12.04
N LYS A 247 -24.91 -24.91 -12.48
CA LYS A 247 -24.08 -25.94 -11.86
C LYS A 247 -22.82 -26.12 -12.69
N ILE A 248 -21.66 -25.97 -12.07
CA ILE A 248 -20.34 -26.17 -12.68
C ILE A 248 -19.55 -27.10 -11.77
N ASP A 249 -19.09 -28.18 -12.31
CA ASP A 249 -18.55 -29.30 -11.55
C ASP A 249 -19.56 -29.70 -10.46
N ASP A 250 -19.12 -29.80 -9.20
CA ASP A 250 -20.00 -30.14 -8.07
C ASP A 250 -20.58 -28.91 -7.35
N LYS A 251 -20.42 -27.70 -7.91
CA LYS A 251 -20.85 -26.46 -7.28
C LYS A 251 -22.03 -25.85 -8.00
N GLU A 252 -23.07 -25.50 -7.25
CA GLU A 252 -24.17 -24.69 -7.71
C GLU A 252 -23.93 -23.21 -7.37
N LEU A 253 -23.97 -22.36 -8.37
CA LEU A 253 -23.81 -20.92 -8.26
C LEU A 253 -25.17 -20.24 -8.42
N THR A 254 -25.71 -19.67 -7.34
CA THR A 254 -27.00 -19.00 -7.31
C THR A 254 -26.86 -17.51 -7.14
N GLY A 255 -27.24 -16.74 -8.15
CA GLY A 255 -27.20 -15.27 -8.18
C GLY A 255 -28.50 -14.62 -7.71
N ASP A 256 -28.95 -14.95 -6.50
CA ASP A 256 -30.20 -14.48 -5.87
C ASP A 256 -30.19 -12.98 -5.54
N SER A 257 -29.04 -12.44 -5.23
CA SER A 257 -28.82 -11.00 -4.99
C SER A 257 -27.98 -10.35 -6.09
N THR A 258 -28.03 -9.02 -6.18
CA THR A 258 -27.15 -8.26 -7.10
C THR A 258 -25.67 -8.51 -6.81
N LEU A 259 -25.32 -8.72 -5.54
CA LEU A 259 -23.95 -8.97 -5.12
C LEU A 259 -23.48 -10.36 -5.55
N SER A 260 -24.25 -11.41 -5.24
CA SER A 260 -23.95 -12.79 -5.61
C SER A 260 -23.92 -12.95 -7.15
N LYS A 261 -24.87 -12.33 -7.86
CA LYS A 261 -24.89 -12.31 -9.32
C LYS A 261 -23.57 -11.73 -9.90
N ARG A 262 -23.14 -10.57 -9.40
CA ARG A 262 -21.87 -9.93 -9.87
C ARG A 262 -20.65 -10.78 -9.53
N LEU A 263 -20.64 -11.37 -8.34
CA LEU A 263 -19.54 -12.23 -7.90
C LEU A 263 -19.37 -13.44 -8.82
N TYR A 264 -20.45 -14.20 -9.01
CA TYR A 264 -20.40 -15.42 -9.83
C TYR A 264 -20.22 -15.12 -11.32
N ALA A 265 -20.81 -14.05 -11.83
CA ALA A 265 -20.54 -13.59 -13.19
C ALA A 265 -19.05 -13.32 -13.42
N ARG A 266 -18.34 -12.69 -12.47
CA ARG A 266 -16.89 -12.48 -12.55
C ARG A 266 -16.10 -13.79 -12.48
N MET A 267 -16.51 -14.73 -11.61
CA MET A 267 -15.88 -16.05 -11.54
C MET A 267 -16.03 -16.82 -12.84
N LEU A 268 -17.20 -16.75 -13.49
CA LEU A 268 -17.46 -17.38 -14.79
C LEU A 268 -16.64 -16.78 -15.93
N CYS A 269 -16.35 -15.48 -15.87
CA CYS A 269 -15.46 -14.81 -16.82
C CYS A 269 -13.96 -15.01 -16.53
N SER A 270 -13.61 -15.67 -15.43
CA SER A 270 -12.22 -15.86 -15.03
C SER A 270 -11.86 -17.35 -14.95
N ALA A 271 -12.10 -17.99 -13.81
CA ALA A 271 -11.69 -19.37 -13.52
C ALA A 271 -12.29 -20.40 -14.49
N TYR A 272 -13.52 -20.17 -14.95
CA TYR A 272 -14.28 -21.11 -15.80
C TYR A 272 -14.29 -20.73 -17.29
N SER A 273 -13.55 -19.70 -17.69
CA SER A 273 -13.44 -19.32 -19.10
C SER A 273 -12.31 -20.07 -19.78
N LYS A 274 -12.65 -21.13 -20.51
CA LYS A 274 -11.67 -21.96 -21.26
C LYS A 274 -10.87 -21.12 -22.27
N ASP A 275 -11.53 -20.23 -23.01
CA ASP A 275 -10.86 -19.36 -24.01
C ASP A 275 -9.84 -18.42 -23.32
N LYS A 276 -10.19 -17.83 -22.18
CA LYS A 276 -9.28 -16.97 -21.42
C LYS A 276 -8.07 -17.73 -20.90
N ILE A 277 -8.25 -18.94 -20.38
CA ILE A 277 -7.17 -19.79 -19.90
C ILE A 277 -6.27 -20.22 -21.06
N SER A 278 -6.83 -20.62 -22.22
CA SER A 278 -6.04 -20.97 -23.41
C SER A 278 -5.15 -19.81 -23.86
N ARG A 279 -5.72 -18.60 -23.99
CA ARG A 279 -4.95 -17.41 -24.36
C ARG A 279 -3.85 -17.06 -23.34
N LEU A 280 -4.11 -17.31 -22.06
CA LEU A 280 -3.09 -17.13 -21.02
C LEU A 280 -1.94 -18.12 -21.20
N ILE A 281 -2.24 -19.39 -21.50
CA ILE A 281 -1.23 -20.43 -21.79
C ILE A 281 -0.38 -19.99 -22.99
N ASP A 282 -1.00 -19.56 -24.09
CA ASP A 282 -0.30 -19.09 -25.27
C ASP A 282 0.62 -17.91 -24.95
N LEU A 283 0.13 -16.93 -24.15
CA LEU A 283 0.92 -15.78 -23.73
C LEU A 283 2.12 -16.19 -22.85
N VAL A 284 1.89 -17.06 -21.87
CA VAL A 284 2.98 -17.55 -20.99
C VAL A 284 4.01 -18.33 -21.78
N ASN A 285 3.59 -19.13 -22.77
CA ASN A 285 4.49 -19.94 -23.61
C ASN A 285 5.21 -19.10 -24.68
N SER A 286 4.75 -17.87 -24.96
CA SER A 286 5.41 -16.99 -25.95
C SER A 286 6.69 -16.34 -25.43
N THR A 287 7.00 -16.45 -24.14
CA THR A 287 8.20 -15.88 -23.53
C THR A 287 8.87 -16.86 -22.56
N SER A 288 10.19 -16.75 -22.43
CA SER A 288 10.97 -17.42 -21.38
C SER A 288 11.22 -16.55 -20.16
N ASP A 289 10.75 -15.31 -20.16
CA ASP A 289 10.95 -14.36 -19.06
C ASP A 289 10.07 -14.68 -17.84
N ARG A 290 10.37 -14.04 -16.71
CA ARG A 290 9.50 -14.07 -15.53
C ARG A 290 8.14 -13.47 -15.85
N VAL A 291 7.08 -14.19 -15.56
CA VAL A 291 5.69 -13.72 -15.75
C VAL A 291 5.01 -13.55 -14.41
N ILE A 292 4.32 -12.42 -14.22
CA ILE A 292 3.51 -12.16 -13.04
C ILE A 292 2.04 -12.16 -13.46
N ILE A 293 1.23 -13.00 -12.81
CA ILE A 293 -0.21 -13.12 -13.06
C ILE A 293 -0.98 -12.72 -11.83
N PHE A 294 -1.79 -11.66 -11.95
CA PHE A 294 -2.70 -11.24 -10.88
C PHE A 294 -4.05 -11.93 -11.00
N TYR A 295 -4.57 -12.44 -9.89
CA TYR A 295 -5.86 -13.09 -9.81
C TYR A 295 -6.70 -12.59 -8.63
N ASN A 296 -8.03 -12.83 -8.66
CA ASN A 296 -8.95 -12.39 -7.61
C ASN A 296 -9.46 -13.54 -6.73
N PHE A 297 -9.80 -14.69 -7.32
CA PHE A 297 -10.52 -15.77 -6.64
C PHE A 297 -9.67 -17.02 -6.45
N ASN A 298 -9.88 -17.74 -5.35
CA ASN A 298 -9.15 -19.00 -5.12
C ASN A 298 -9.40 -20.05 -6.23
N THR A 299 -10.59 -20.02 -6.83
CA THR A 299 -10.89 -20.87 -8.01
C THR A 299 -10.03 -20.51 -9.22
N GLU A 300 -9.67 -19.24 -9.40
CA GLU A 300 -8.71 -18.84 -10.44
C GLU A 300 -7.32 -19.40 -10.15
N LEU A 301 -6.88 -19.39 -8.88
CA LEU A 301 -5.58 -19.91 -8.51
C LEU A 301 -5.39 -21.37 -8.94
N GLU A 302 -6.40 -22.22 -8.70
CA GLU A 302 -6.31 -23.64 -9.07
C GLU A 302 -6.31 -23.84 -10.60
N ALA A 303 -7.09 -23.06 -11.33
CA ALA A 303 -7.08 -23.08 -12.79
C ALA A 303 -5.73 -22.60 -13.36
N LEU A 304 -5.17 -21.52 -12.76
CA LEU A 304 -3.88 -20.96 -13.16
C LEU A 304 -2.72 -21.93 -12.88
N LYS A 305 -2.68 -22.57 -11.70
CA LYS A 305 -1.65 -23.59 -11.38
C LYS A 305 -1.61 -24.71 -12.42
N LYS A 306 -2.77 -25.19 -12.83
CA LYS A 306 -2.86 -26.22 -13.89
C LYS A 306 -2.37 -25.69 -15.25
N ALA A 307 -2.74 -24.45 -15.57
CA ALA A 307 -2.44 -23.83 -16.86
C ALA A 307 -0.94 -23.55 -17.06
N VAL A 308 -0.18 -23.33 -15.97
CA VAL A 308 1.25 -22.97 -16.03
C VAL A 308 2.14 -23.97 -15.30
N SER A 309 1.69 -25.23 -15.18
CA SER A 309 2.39 -26.30 -14.43
C SER A 309 3.77 -26.64 -14.97
N ASP A 310 4.05 -26.33 -16.23
CA ASP A 310 5.32 -26.61 -16.88
C ASP A 310 6.45 -25.64 -16.49
N ARG A 311 6.13 -24.61 -15.73
CA ARG A 311 7.08 -23.59 -15.27
C ARG A 311 7.17 -23.56 -13.75
N PRO A 312 8.33 -23.16 -13.16
CA PRO A 312 8.44 -22.97 -11.72
C PRO A 312 7.45 -21.92 -11.22
N ILE A 313 6.64 -22.26 -10.21
CA ILE A 313 5.56 -21.37 -9.71
C ILE A 313 5.91 -20.78 -8.35
N SER A 314 5.74 -19.47 -8.22
CA SER A 314 5.68 -18.74 -6.96
C SER A 314 4.24 -18.29 -6.66
N ILE A 315 3.85 -18.24 -5.38
CA ILE A 315 2.48 -17.90 -4.98
C ILE A 315 2.51 -16.87 -3.85
N VAL A 316 1.73 -15.79 -4.04
CA VAL A 316 1.48 -14.79 -3.00
C VAL A 316 -0.02 -14.56 -2.84
N ASN A 317 -0.55 -14.93 -1.68
CA ASN A 317 -1.94 -14.70 -1.29
C ASN A 317 -2.07 -14.43 0.21
N GLY A 318 -3.29 -14.38 0.74
CA GLY A 318 -3.53 -14.14 2.17
C GLY A 318 -2.98 -15.21 3.12
N GLN A 319 -2.62 -16.39 2.63
CA GLN A 319 -2.13 -17.53 3.42
C GLN A 319 -0.67 -17.86 3.15
N VAL A 320 -0.20 -17.67 1.91
CA VAL A 320 1.13 -18.08 1.44
C VAL A 320 1.87 -16.88 0.85
N LYS A 321 3.13 -16.71 1.24
CA LYS A 321 4.08 -15.80 0.60
C LYS A 321 5.31 -16.61 0.23
N ASP A 322 5.29 -17.24 -0.94
CA ASP A 322 6.40 -18.00 -1.48
C ASP A 322 6.88 -17.37 -2.79
N LEU A 323 8.10 -16.84 -2.77
CA LEU A 323 8.77 -16.22 -3.91
C LEU A 323 10.03 -17.00 -4.33
N LYS A 324 10.22 -18.25 -3.87
CA LYS A 324 11.43 -19.02 -4.16
C LYS A 324 11.64 -19.26 -5.66
N ALA A 325 10.58 -19.64 -6.39
CA ALA A 325 10.69 -19.81 -7.82
C ALA A 325 11.01 -18.50 -8.55
N TYR A 326 10.37 -17.40 -8.13
CA TYR A 326 10.64 -16.05 -8.65
C TYR A 326 12.11 -15.63 -8.45
N GLU A 327 12.66 -15.88 -7.28
CA GLU A 327 14.03 -15.48 -6.97
C GLU A 327 15.09 -16.31 -7.71
N ASN A 328 14.83 -17.62 -7.91
CA ASN A 328 15.84 -18.58 -8.37
C ASN A 328 15.72 -18.98 -9.85
N ASN A 329 14.58 -18.64 -10.51
CA ASN A 329 14.37 -19.09 -11.89
C ASN A 329 13.93 -17.93 -12.78
N ASP A 330 14.65 -17.70 -13.87
CA ASP A 330 14.40 -16.61 -14.81
C ASP A 330 13.10 -16.81 -15.62
N ASN A 331 12.65 -18.07 -15.77
CA ASN A 331 11.43 -18.44 -16.45
C ASN A 331 10.25 -18.71 -15.51
N SER A 332 10.27 -18.22 -14.27
CA SER A 332 9.22 -18.49 -13.29
C SER A 332 7.91 -17.77 -13.60
N VAL A 333 6.80 -18.36 -13.13
CA VAL A 333 5.48 -17.71 -13.12
C VAL A 333 5.10 -17.40 -11.66
N THR A 334 4.76 -16.15 -11.39
CA THR A 334 4.35 -15.72 -10.04
C THR A 334 2.86 -15.40 -10.02
N LEU A 335 2.09 -16.19 -9.27
CA LEU A 335 0.65 -16.00 -9.10
C LEU A 335 0.37 -15.14 -7.87
N ILE A 336 -0.22 -13.96 -8.07
CA ILE A 336 -0.41 -12.97 -7.00
C ILE A 336 -1.89 -12.66 -6.86
N GLN A 337 -2.45 -12.89 -5.67
CA GLN A 337 -3.80 -12.42 -5.37
C GLN A 337 -3.79 -10.90 -5.20
N TYR A 338 -4.68 -10.18 -5.90
CA TYR A 338 -4.72 -8.71 -5.88
C TYR A 338 -4.71 -8.12 -4.47
N GLN A 339 -5.46 -8.69 -3.54
CA GLN A 339 -5.55 -8.17 -2.16
C GLN A 339 -4.26 -8.40 -1.35
N ALA A 340 -3.53 -9.47 -1.62
CA ALA A 340 -2.31 -9.84 -0.89
C ALA A 340 -1.05 -9.23 -1.53
N GLY A 341 -1.06 -9.03 -2.85
CA GLY A 341 0.08 -8.52 -3.61
C GLY A 341 0.10 -7.02 -3.79
N ALA A 342 -0.94 -6.30 -3.33
CA ALA A 342 -1.10 -4.88 -3.59
C ALA A 342 0.01 -4.01 -2.99
N MET A 343 0.79 -4.51 -2.01
CA MET A 343 1.81 -3.71 -1.34
C MET A 343 2.98 -4.56 -0.86
N GLY A 344 4.19 -4.03 -1.02
CA GLY A 344 5.39 -4.50 -0.33
C GLY A 344 6.07 -5.74 -0.93
N LEU A 345 5.82 -6.07 -2.19
CA LEU A 345 6.60 -7.06 -2.92
C LEU A 345 7.69 -6.36 -3.75
N ASN A 346 8.90 -6.93 -3.71
CA ASN A 346 9.97 -6.54 -4.61
C ASN A 346 9.98 -7.49 -5.81
N LEU A 347 9.43 -7.04 -6.93
CA LEU A 347 9.26 -7.84 -8.15
C LEU A 347 9.99 -7.22 -9.34
N GLN A 348 11.12 -6.57 -9.10
CA GLN A 348 11.90 -5.83 -10.10
C GLN A 348 12.65 -6.73 -11.09
N LYS A 349 12.75 -8.04 -10.83
CA LYS A 349 13.39 -9.00 -11.75
C LYS A 349 12.49 -9.42 -12.91
N ALA A 350 11.19 -9.11 -12.86
CA ALA A 350 10.27 -9.32 -13.98
C ALA A 350 10.23 -8.04 -14.83
N ASN A 351 10.33 -8.21 -16.15
CA ASN A 351 10.33 -7.12 -17.13
C ASN A 351 8.91 -6.65 -17.46
#